data_bd2447536939873eee2a8b5b50a3a55c
#
_entry.id   bd2447536939873eee2a8b5b50a3a55c
#
_cell.length_a   1.000
_cell.length_b   1.000
_cell.length_c   1.000
_cell.angle_alpha   90.00
_cell.angle_beta   90.00
_cell.angle_gamma   90.00
#
_symmetry.space_group_name_H-M   'P 1'
#
loop_
_entity.id
_entity.type
_entity.pdbx_description
1 polymer ?
#
loop_
_entity_poly.entity_id
_entity_poly.type
_entity_poly.pdbx_seq_one_letter_code
_entity_poly.pdbx_strand_id
1 'polypeptide(L)'
;MVNVSSGFGRFGFPFSAVYSASKFGLEGLSEGLHYELRPLGVDVAILEPGSFPTEMSQKVQSGSDASILEGYQAIDHIPNKIFSAIGRMFETVKPNPQEVADAVVNLIRLPQGQRPLRTVVDPTTGELVKAANEAVQAEYTKGLAAFGIEELSA
;
A
#
# COMPACT_ATOMS: atom_id res chain seq x y z
N MET A 1 -13.15 2.37 10.03
CA MET A 1 -11.69 2.30 10.33
C MET A 1 -10.93 2.62 9.04
N VAL A 2 -9.81 3.37 9.10
CA VAL A 2 -8.94 3.60 7.92
C VAL A 2 -7.53 3.17 8.32
N ASN A 3 -6.98 2.20 7.62
CA ASN A 3 -5.62 1.70 7.81
C ASN A 3 -4.71 2.24 6.71
N VAL A 4 -3.56 2.80 7.09
CA VAL A 4 -2.60 3.36 6.11
C VAL A 4 -1.56 2.31 5.76
N SER A 5 -1.72 1.73 4.57
CA SER A 5 -0.80 0.75 3.97
C SER A 5 0.25 1.43 3.08
N SER A 6 0.51 0.87 1.93
CA SER A 6 1.43 1.35 0.90
C SER A 6 1.25 0.53 -0.38
N GLY A 7 1.64 1.02 -1.53
CA GLY A 7 1.80 0.20 -2.72
C GLY A 7 2.72 -1.01 -2.50
N PHE A 8 3.69 -0.92 -1.57
CA PHE A 8 4.54 -2.05 -1.17
C PHE A 8 3.83 -3.09 -0.28
N GLY A 9 2.57 -2.89 0.06
CA GLY A 9 1.68 -3.93 0.58
C GLY A 9 1.08 -4.82 -0.51
N ARG A 10 1.25 -4.46 -1.78
CA ARG A 10 0.78 -5.22 -2.97
C ARG A 10 1.93 -5.80 -3.78
N PHE A 11 3.12 -5.23 -3.66
CA PHE A 11 4.33 -5.70 -4.31
C PHE A 11 5.46 -5.83 -3.29
N GLY A 12 6.18 -6.96 -3.30
CA GLY A 12 7.45 -7.09 -2.58
C GLY A 12 8.53 -6.26 -3.30
N PHE A 13 8.93 -5.13 -2.72
CA PHE A 13 9.91 -4.25 -3.35
C PHE A 13 11.34 -4.61 -2.92
N PRO A 14 12.29 -4.71 -3.87
CA PRO A 14 13.70 -5.00 -3.56
C PRO A 14 14.27 -4.02 -2.51
N PHE A 15 15.11 -4.52 -1.61
CA PHE A 15 15.72 -3.79 -0.50
C PHE A 15 14.73 -3.22 0.53
N SER A 16 13.44 -3.59 0.43
CA SER A 16 12.39 -3.19 1.36
C SER A 16 11.54 -4.39 1.81
N ALA A 17 12.12 -5.60 1.85
CA ALA A 17 11.38 -6.83 2.10
C ALA A 17 10.66 -6.82 3.46
N VAL A 18 11.31 -6.38 4.53
CA VAL A 18 10.71 -6.32 5.87
C VAL A 18 9.56 -5.30 5.91
N TYR A 19 9.74 -4.13 5.30
CA TYR A 19 8.68 -3.13 5.17
C TYR A 19 7.51 -3.68 4.35
N SER A 20 7.79 -4.28 3.19
CA SER A 20 6.76 -4.92 2.36
C SER A 20 6.00 -5.98 3.16
N ALA A 21 6.68 -6.88 3.86
CA ALA A 21 6.05 -7.91 4.69
C ALA A 21 5.10 -7.31 5.74
N SER A 22 5.51 -6.21 6.40
CA SER A 22 4.66 -5.51 7.38
C SER A 22 3.38 -4.92 6.74
N LYS A 23 3.52 -4.38 5.52
CA LYS A 23 2.38 -3.80 4.79
C LYS A 23 1.48 -4.87 4.17
N PHE A 24 2.03 -5.97 3.66
CA PHE A 24 1.24 -7.14 3.26
C PHE A 24 0.42 -7.72 4.42
N GLY A 25 1.02 -7.81 5.63
CA GLY A 25 0.30 -8.25 6.82
C GLY A 25 -0.86 -7.31 7.18
N LEU A 26 -0.64 -5.99 7.07
CA LEU A 26 -1.69 -4.98 7.29
C LEU A 26 -2.80 -5.07 6.22
N GLU A 27 -2.44 -5.29 4.95
CA GLU A 27 -3.41 -5.50 3.86
C GLU A 27 -4.31 -6.71 4.15
N GLY A 28 -3.71 -7.88 4.42
CA GLY A 28 -4.49 -9.10 4.70
C GLY A 28 -5.37 -8.98 5.93
N LEU A 29 -4.86 -8.39 7.02
CA LEU A 29 -5.66 -8.11 8.22
C LEU A 29 -6.84 -7.19 7.90
N SER A 30 -6.58 -6.10 7.18
CA SER A 30 -7.61 -5.09 6.88
C SER A 30 -8.67 -5.64 5.94
N GLU A 31 -8.27 -6.43 4.95
CA GLU A 31 -9.18 -7.09 4.00
C GLU A 31 -10.09 -8.09 4.70
N GLY A 32 -9.55 -8.96 5.56
CA GLY A 32 -10.35 -9.86 6.38
C GLY A 32 -11.37 -9.11 7.23
N LEU A 33 -10.92 -8.09 7.98
CA LEU A 33 -11.79 -7.26 8.80
C LEU A 33 -12.84 -6.48 7.99
N HIS A 34 -12.55 -6.09 6.74
CA HIS A 34 -13.52 -5.44 5.88
C HIS A 34 -14.77 -6.31 5.67
N TYR A 35 -14.56 -7.56 5.30
CA TYR A 35 -15.66 -8.50 5.06
C TYR A 35 -16.36 -8.93 6.35
N GLU A 36 -15.62 -9.15 7.43
CA GLU A 36 -16.17 -9.56 8.71
C GLU A 36 -17.03 -8.49 9.38
N LEU A 37 -16.61 -7.21 9.29
CA LEU A 37 -17.22 -6.12 10.04
C LEU A 37 -18.27 -5.34 9.24
N ARG A 38 -18.26 -5.42 7.92
CA ARG A 38 -19.23 -4.72 7.07
C ARG A 38 -20.67 -5.07 7.39
N PRO A 39 -21.08 -6.34 7.58
CA PRO A 39 -22.44 -6.70 8.01
C PRO A 39 -22.81 -6.15 9.38
N LEU A 40 -21.82 -5.83 10.22
CA LEU A 40 -21.99 -5.20 11.54
C LEU A 40 -22.04 -3.67 11.48
N GLY A 41 -21.99 -3.09 10.29
CA GLY A 41 -22.06 -1.66 10.07
C GLY A 41 -20.73 -0.92 10.30
N VAL A 42 -19.60 -1.61 10.25
CA VAL A 42 -18.26 -1.00 10.41
C VAL A 42 -17.48 -1.10 9.09
N ASP A 43 -17.26 0.04 8.44
CA ASP A 43 -16.39 0.10 7.28
C ASP A 43 -14.92 0.02 7.68
N VAL A 44 -14.17 -0.85 7.01
CA VAL A 44 -12.71 -0.90 7.04
C VAL A 44 -12.21 -0.54 5.65
N ALA A 45 -11.41 0.50 5.56
CA ALA A 45 -10.82 0.97 4.32
C ALA A 45 -9.29 1.00 4.44
N ILE A 46 -8.62 0.71 3.34
CA ILE A 46 -7.16 0.71 3.23
C ILE A 46 -6.76 1.89 2.35
N LEU A 47 -5.88 2.73 2.87
CA LEU A 47 -5.24 3.79 2.09
C LEU A 47 -3.85 3.31 1.68
N GLU A 48 -3.54 3.40 0.40
CA GLU A 48 -2.28 2.94 -0.20
C GLU A 48 -1.50 4.15 -0.77
N PRO A 49 -0.76 4.89 0.08
CA PRO A 49 0.09 5.97 -0.40
C PRO A 49 1.28 5.43 -1.20
N GLY A 50 1.65 6.17 -2.24
CA GLY A 50 2.93 6.01 -2.92
C GLY A 50 4.07 6.74 -2.21
N SER A 51 5.07 7.11 -2.99
CA SER A 51 6.21 7.87 -2.49
C SER A 51 5.90 9.38 -2.48
N PHE A 52 6.11 10.01 -1.32
CA PHE A 52 5.95 11.45 -1.12
C PHE A 52 7.20 12.04 -0.44
N PRO A 53 7.54 13.31 -0.71
CA PRO A 53 8.68 13.98 -0.09
C PRO A 53 8.37 14.32 1.38
N THR A 54 8.68 13.40 2.27
CA THR A 54 8.47 13.50 3.71
C THR A 54 9.76 13.14 4.45
N GLU A 55 9.80 13.37 5.76
CA GLU A 55 10.94 12.98 6.60
C GLU A 55 11.14 11.45 6.72
N MET A 56 10.24 10.65 6.17
CA MET A 56 10.31 9.19 6.26
C MET A 56 11.64 8.65 5.70
N SER A 57 12.13 9.21 4.58
CA SER A 57 13.39 8.81 3.97
C SER A 57 14.60 9.05 4.88
N GLN A 58 14.53 10.06 5.75
CA GLN A 58 15.59 10.40 6.71
C GLN A 58 15.56 9.49 7.95
N LYS A 59 14.44 8.81 8.20
CA LYS A 59 14.21 7.94 9.36
C LYS A 59 14.43 6.46 9.03
N VAL A 60 14.86 6.15 7.79
CA VAL A 60 15.20 4.77 7.40
C VAL A 60 16.39 4.30 8.22
N GLN A 61 16.21 3.18 8.92
CA GLN A 61 17.29 2.55 9.69
C GLN A 61 18.03 1.55 8.80
N SER A 62 19.35 1.67 8.76
CA SER A 62 20.23 0.67 8.16
C SER A 62 20.55 -0.43 9.17
N GLY A 63 20.87 -1.63 8.68
CA GLY A 63 21.40 -2.69 9.52
C GLY A 63 22.68 -2.25 10.26
N SER A 64 22.84 -2.70 11.50
CA SER A 64 23.99 -2.35 12.33
C SER A 64 25.26 -3.11 11.96
N ASP A 65 25.16 -4.23 11.27
CA ASP A 65 26.29 -5.08 10.86
C ASP A 65 26.70 -4.78 9.43
N ALA A 66 27.74 -3.98 9.28
CA ALA A 66 28.28 -3.61 7.96
C ALA A 66 29.01 -4.79 7.26
N SER A 67 29.43 -5.85 7.97
CA SER A 67 30.13 -6.99 7.37
C SER A 67 29.22 -7.79 6.44
N ILE A 68 27.91 -7.76 6.67
CA ILE A 68 26.91 -8.40 5.79
C ILE A 68 26.95 -7.81 4.40
N LEU A 69 27.31 -6.52 4.24
CA LEU A 69 27.35 -5.83 2.96
C LEU A 69 28.40 -6.43 2.01
N GLU A 70 29.46 -7.07 2.54
CA GLU A 70 30.47 -7.74 1.72
C GLU A 70 29.88 -8.84 0.82
N GLY A 71 28.82 -9.50 1.28
CA GLY A 71 28.09 -10.50 0.48
C GLY A 71 27.19 -9.92 -0.61
N TYR A 72 26.95 -8.59 -0.61
CA TYR A 72 26.02 -7.93 -1.51
C TYR A 72 26.67 -7.04 -2.58
N GLN A 73 28.00 -7.12 -2.75
CA GLN A 73 28.76 -6.25 -3.67
C GLN A 73 28.21 -6.21 -5.11
N ALA A 74 27.66 -7.33 -5.59
CA ALA A 74 27.10 -7.40 -6.96
C ALA A 74 25.86 -6.49 -7.16
N ILE A 75 25.18 -6.12 -6.07
CA ILE A 75 23.90 -5.38 -6.10
C ILE A 75 23.92 -4.14 -5.20
N ASP A 76 25.04 -3.77 -4.61
CA ASP A 76 25.18 -2.65 -3.67
C ASP A 76 24.85 -1.29 -4.27
N HIS A 77 24.97 -1.17 -5.58
CA HIS A 77 24.63 0.04 -6.34
C HIS A 77 23.10 0.22 -6.56
N ILE A 78 22.28 -0.83 -6.39
CA ILE A 78 20.85 -0.78 -6.70
C ILE A 78 20.08 0.18 -5.80
N PRO A 79 20.28 0.23 -4.46
CA PRO A 79 19.61 1.20 -3.60
C PRO A 79 19.76 2.64 -4.08
N ASN A 80 21.00 3.03 -4.47
CA ASN A 80 21.26 4.36 -4.99
C ASN A 80 20.54 4.66 -6.31
N LYS A 81 20.38 3.66 -7.19
CA LYS A 81 19.54 3.80 -8.40
C LYS A 81 18.08 4.04 -8.05
N ILE A 82 17.56 3.32 -7.05
CA ILE A 82 16.18 3.47 -6.59
C ILE A 82 15.96 4.88 -6.03
N PHE A 83 16.81 5.34 -5.12
CA PHE A 83 16.71 6.69 -4.54
C PHE A 83 16.81 7.79 -5.62
N SER A 84 17.73 7.63 -6.57
CA SER A 84 17.87 8.56 -7.69
C SER A 84 16.63 8.59 -8.60
N ALA A 85 15.99 7.43 -8.82
CA ALA A 85 14.75 7.34 -9.59
C ALA A 85 13.61 8.04 -8.87
N ILE A 86 13.45 7.82 -7.56
CA ILE A 86 12.44 8.49 -6.73
C ILE A 86 12.65 10.01 -6.75
N GLY A 87 13.91 10.48 -6.63
CA GLY A 87 14.24 11.91 -6.72
C GLY A 87 13.79 12.53 -8.04
N ARG A 88 14.08 11.88 -9.18
CA ARG A 88 13.61 12.34 -10.50
C ARG A 88 12.08 12.35 -10.62
N MET A 89 11.40 11.35 -10.05
CA MET A 89 9.93 11.33 -10.01
C MET A 89 9.39 12.53 -9.23
N PHE A 90 10.01 12.87 -8.10
CA PHE A 90 9.60 14.02 -7.29
C PHE A 90 9.80 15.35 -8.02
N GLU A 91 10.87 15.50 -8.78
CA GLU A 91 11.13 16.69 -9.60
C GLU A 91 10.09 16.86 -10.71
N THR A 92 9.68 15.74 -11.33
CA THR A 92 8.77 15.74 -12.50
C THR A 92 7.32 15.86 -12.07
N VAL A 93 6.89 15.03 -11.11
CA VAL A 93 5.48 14.89 -10.71
C VAL A 93 5.11 15.86 -9.58
N LYS A 94 6.09 16.23 -8.73
CA LYS A 94 5.92 17.10 -7.55
C LYS A 94 4.78 16.63 -6.64
N PRO A 95 4.81 15.36 -6.17
CA PRO A 95 3.75 14.81 -5.35
C PRO A 95 3.61 15.60 -4.05
N ASN A 96 2.36 15.92 -3.69
CA ASN A 96 2.06 16.69 -2.48
C ASN A 96 1.51 15.76 -1.39
N PRO A 97 2.17 15.63 -0.21
CA PRO A 97 1.68 14.82 0.89
C PRO A 97 0.26 15.17 1.35
N GLN A 98 -0.21 16.40 1.08
CA GLN A 98 -1.59 16.81 1.37
C GLN A 98 -2.62 15.94 0.66
N GLU A 99 -2.31 15.39 -0.51
CA GLU A 99 -3.19 14.50 -1.25
C GLU A 99 -3.60 13.27 -0.43
N VAL A 100 -2.70 12.77 0.40
CA VAL A 100 -2.96 11.64 1.31
C VAL A 100 -3.95 12.04 2.40
N ALA A 101 -3.78 13.21 2.99
CA ALA A 101 -4.68 13.74 4.01
C ALA A 101 -6.09 14.01 3.43
N ASP A 102 -6.15 14.60 2.23
CA ASP A 102 -7.39 14.87 1.52
C ASP A 102 -8.14 13.58 1.19
N ALA A 103 -7.44 12.52 0.80
CA ALA A 103 -8.03 11.20 0.57
C ALA A 103 -8.66 10.62 1.85
N VAL A 104 -8.00 10.76 3.01
CA VAL A 104 -8.58 10.35 4.31
C VAL A 104 -9.85 11.14 4.60
N VAL A 105 -9.83 12.47 4.43
CA VAL A 105 -11.00 13.33 4.62
C VAL A 105 -12.15 12.90 3.70
N ASN A 106 -11.85 12.61 2.43
CA ASN A 106 -12.85 12.15 1.47
C ASN A 106 -13.45 10.80 1.88
N LEU A 107 -12.63 9.83 2.32
CA LEU A 107 -13.12 8.56 2.85
C LEU A 107 -14.05 8.75 4.06
N ILE A 108 -13.70 9.66 4.98
CA ILE A 108 -14.54 9.95 6.17
C ILE A 108 -15.88 10.54 5.77
N ARG A 109 -15.92 11.40 4.73
CA ARG A 109 -17.14 12.06 4.24
C ARG A 109 -18.11 11.11 3.53
N LEU A 110 -17.63 9.99 3.01
CA LEU A 110 -18.50 9.01 2.37
C LEU A 110 -19.47 8.40 3.38
N PRO A 111 -20.74 8.18 2.99
CA PRO A 111 -21.69 7.46 3.83
C PRO A 111 -21.18 6.08 4.21
N GLN A 112 -21.71 5.55 5.30
CA GLN A 112 -21.47 4.18 5.72
C GLN A 112 -21.83 3.19 4.60
N GLY A 113 -21.02 2.17 4.40
CA GLY A 113 -21.18 1.15 3.36
C GLY A 113 -20.74 1.58 1.95
N GLN A 114 -20.38 2.85 1.75
CA GLN A 114 -19.95 3.36 0.43
C GLN A 114 -18.43 3.57 0.32
N ARG A 115 -17.70 3.27 1.39
CA ARG A 115 -16.24 3.40 1.37
C ARG A 115 -15.63 2.23 0.60
N PRO A 116 -14.78 2.51 -0.41
CA PRO A 116 -14.06 1.43 -1.10
C PRO A 116 -13.10 0.74 -0.13
N LEU A 117 -12.87 -0.56 -0.36
CA LEU A 117 -11.89 -1.31 0.41
C LEU A 117 -10.50 -0.68 0.29
N ARG A 118 -10.09 -0.31 -0.93
CA ARG A 118 -8.76 0.28 -1.19
C ARG A 118 -8.85 1.63 -1.88
N THR A 119 -7.98 2.54 -1.47
CA THR A 119 -7.81 3.87 -2.08
C THR A 119 -6.32 4.10 -2.32
N VAL A 120 -5.92 4.11 -3.58
CA VAL A 120 -4.54 4.39 -4.00
C VAL A 120 -4.34 5.89 -4.11
N VAL A 121 -3.34 6.42 -3.42
CA VAL A 121 -2.91 7.82 -3.52
C VAL A 121 -1.43 7.83 -3.91
N ASP A 122 -1.17 7.68 -5.17
CA ASP A 122 0.19 7.63 -5.72
C ASP A 122 0.20 8.22 -7.13
N PRO A 123 0.65 9.46 -7.30
CA PRO A 123 0.72 10.11 -8.61
C PRO A 123 1.89 9.61 -9.47
N THR A 124 2.73 8.70 -8.97
CA THR A 124 3.92 8.21 -9.68
C THR A 124 3.74 6.81 -10.27
N THR A 125 3.40 5.84 -9.44
CA THR A 125 3.28 4.43 -9.83
C THR A 125 1.92 3.82 -9.47
N GLY A 126 0.96 4.64 -9.05
CA GLY A 126 -0.33 4.21 -8.53
C GLY A 126 -1.16 3.37 -9.50
N GLU A 127 -1.02 3.57 -10.80
CA GLU A 127 -1.74 2.76 -11.80
C GLU A 127 -1.35 1.28 -11.73
N LEU A 128 -0.09 0.96 -11.39
CA LEU A 128 0.36 -0.43 -11.20
C LEU A 128 -0.34 -1.07 -9.99
N VAL A 129 -0.48 -0.30 -8.90
CA VAL A 129 -1.15 -0.75 -7.67
C VAL A 129 -2.65 -0.96 -7.93
N LYS A 130 -3.30 -0.03 -8.61
CA LYS A 130 -4.73 -0.13 -8.98
C LYS A 130 -5.00 -1.38 -9.81
N ALA A 131 -4.21 -1.61 -10.86
CA ALA A 131 -4.37 -2.79 -11.72
C ALA A 131 -4.23 -4.10 -10.94
N ALA A 132 -3.25 -4.17 -10.00
CA ALA A 132 -3.10 -5.34 -9.14
C ALA A 132 -4.30 -5.53 -8.20
N ASN A 133 -4.81 -4.44 -7.61
CA ASN A 133 -5.97 -4.47 -6.74
C ASN A 133 -7.22 -4.97 -7.48
N GLU A 134 -7.47 -4.46 -8.68
CA GLU A 134 -8.60 -4.87 -9.52
C GLU A 134 -8.52 -6.35 -9.88
N ALA A 135 -7.35 -6.83 -10.30
CA ALA A 135 -7.15 -8.23 -10.64
C ALA A 135 -7.39 -9.16 -9.44
N VAL A 136 -6.82 -8.81 -8.28
CA VAL A 136 -7.02 -9.61 -7.05
C VAL A 136 -8.48 -9.58 -6.60
N GLN A 137 -9.14 -8.41 -6.62
CA GLN A 137 -10.54 -8.29 -6.22
C GLN A 137 -11.46 -9.12 -7.10
N ALA A 138 -11.21 -9.14 -8.43
CA ALA A 138 -12.00 -9.95 -9.36
C ALA A 138 -11.92 -11.46 -9.06
N GLU A 139 -10.73 -11.95 -8.70
CA GLU A 139 -10.56 -13.36 -8.33
C GLU A 139 -11.07 -13.65 -6.92
N TYR A 140 -10.91 -12.72 -5.98
CA TYR A 140 -11.40 -12.88 -4.61
C TYR A 140 -12.93 -13.02 -4.57
N THR A 141 -13.66 -12.22 -5.36
CA THR A 141 -15.12 -12.32 -5.47
C THR A 141 -15.57 -13.71 -5.92
N LYS A 142 -14.84 -14.32 -6.88
CA LYS A 142 -15.11 -15.72 -7.29
C LYS A 142 -14.82 -16.70 -6.15
N GLY A 143 -13.79 -16.44 -5.36
CA GLY A 143 -13.46 -17.24 -4.18
C GLY A 143 -14.57 -17.21 -3.13
N LEU A 144 -15.12 -16.04 -2.80
CA LEU A 144 -16.24 -15.91 -1.87
C LEU A 144 -17.46 -16.71 -2.34
N ALA A 145 -17.80 -16.62 -3.63
CA ALA A 145 -18.89 -17.41 -4.23
C ALA A 145 -18.62 -18.92 -4.16
N ALA A 146 -17.38 -19.36 -4.37
CA ALA A 146 -17.03 -20.78 -4.27
C ALA A 146 -17.19 -21.34 -2.84
N PHE A 147 -17.09 -20.48 -1.82
CA PHE A 147 -17.36 -20.86 -0.42
C PHE A 147 -18.83 -20.62 0.00
N GLY A 148 -19.67 -20.06 -0.87
CA GLY A 148 -21.07 -19.76 -0.57
C GLY A 148 -21.25 -18.63 0.45
N ILE A 149 -20.36 -17.63 0.42
CA ILE A 149 -20.34 -16.46 1.31
C ILE A 149 -20.24 -15.14 0.51
N GLU A 150 -20.80 -15.13 -0.69
CA GLU A 150 -20.81 -13.96 -1.58
C GLU A 150 -21.54 -12.74 -1.00
N GLU A 151 -22.44 -12.94 -0.05
CA GLU A 151 -23.14 -11.87 0.67
C GLU A 151 -22.19 -10.93 1.42
N LEU A 152 -20.97 -11.39 1.75
CA LEU A 152 -19.96 -10.55 2.38
C LEU A 152 -19.37 -9.49 1.43
N SER A 153 -19.56 -9.64 0.12
CA SER A 153 -19.08 -8.68 -0.88
C SER A 153 -20.08 -7.56 -1.21
N ALA A 154 -21.29 -7.64 -0.67
CA ALA A 154 -22.41 -6.73 -0.95
C ALA A 154 -22.23 -5.34 -0.31
#